data_ab87c6c87ebcdb7bb2f2e9ac1fdf55e0
#
_entry.id   ab87c6c87ebcdb7bb2f2e9ac1fdf55e0
#
_cell.length_a   1.000
_cell.length_b   1.000
_cell.length_c   1.000
_cell.angle_alpha   90.00
_cell.angle_beta   90.00
_cell.angle_gamma   90.00
#
_symmetry.space_group_name_H-M   'P 1'
#
loop_
_entity.id
_entity.type
_entity.pdbx_description
1 polymer ?
#
loop_
_entity_poly.entity_id
_entity_poly.type
_entity_poly.pdbx_seq_one_letter_code
_entity_poly.pdbx_strand_id
1 'polypeptide(L)'
;MRVSAGAFSDPRSLASIETLLCASPELVRLRFAHACCLEDLGRTHEAIAAYADVIEREAGHIGALTNLGCLLLERECADAAEPYLRAAVAAHPDDPVARVNLARLEAALGDLAAAIDAYDAVLAIRPDHVHAHLGLAALHERRGAPELARRHRTLAYARPRAWRYPYYGDMPPVRVLLLASASGGDVVSNLFFDERSVELSIVLADSVRRLDDVAAPDVVFNAIGDADRSAASLERARAICAGLGVPAINDPAAVARTGRVAIMHRLAGVAGVRVPRTERIARIDLRASTLAARGFTFPLLLRAPGHHAGMHFALVTTAGELAAVAATLPRDDLFAIEFVDVRDAAGDVRKYRVVAVDGRLYPVHLAIAREWKVHYFSAGMAESAAHRAEEARFIAEPAAVLGPAGMRALEAIVAALGLDYVGIDFAVDAAGRIVVFEANATMAVYHPPGEAMWAYRRPPIDAVIGAVRAMVAARASAVGSSA
;
A
#
# COMPACT_ATOMS: atom_id res chain seq x y z
N MET A 1 -0.36 -14.49 8.56
CA MET A 1 -0.53 -14.30 10.02
C MET A 1 0.60 -14.99 10.74
N ARG A 2 1.13 -14.39 11.79
CA ARG A 2 2.23 -14.95 12.58
C ARG A 2 1.75 -15.33 13.97
N VAL A 3 2.44 -16.29 14.57
CA VAL A 3 2.21 -16.71 15.96
C VAL A 3 3.23 -15.95 16.83
N SER A 4 2.77 -15.13 17.75
CA SER A 4 3.64 -14.35 18.64
C SER A 4 4.00 -15.17 19.90
N ALA A 5 5.26 -15.06 20.34
CA ALA A 5 5.72 -15.57 21.63
C ALA A 5 5.56 -14.55 22.78
N GLY A 6 5.01 -13.37 22.51
CA GLY A 6 4.96 -12.22 23.41
C GLY A 6 5.71 -11.02 22.81
N ALA A 7 5.51 -9.82 23.35
CA ALA A 7 6.19 -8.61 22.85
C ALA A 7 7.67 -8.57 23.35
N PHE A 8 8.59 -9.04 22.52
CA PHE A 8 10.05 -9.06 22.79
C PHE A 8 10.83 -8.25 21.79
N SER A 9 10.35 -7.08 21.42
CA SER A 9 10.88 -6.27 20.30
C SER A 9 12.06 -5.35 20.69
N ASP A 10 12.79 -5.62 21.78
CA ASP A 10 13.96 -4.84 22.18
C ASP A 10 15.24 -5.70 22.32
N PRO A 11 16.44 -5.12 22.09
CA PRO A 11 17.71 -5.85 22.19
C PRO A 11 18.00 -6.42 23.60
N ARG A 12 17.41 -5.86 24.66
CA ARG A 12 17.61 -6.36 26.05
C ARG A 12 16.86 -7.67 26.26
N SER A 13 15.66 -7.78 25.66
CA SER A 13 14.89 -9.02 25.64
C SER A 13 15.66 -10.13 24.94
N LEU A 14 16.31 -9.85 23.80
CA LEU A 14 17.15 -10.81 23.10
C LEU A 14 18.29 -11.32 23.98
N ALA A 15 19.07 -10.44 24.58
CA ALA A 15 20.18 -10.80 25.47
C ALA A 15 19.73 -11.64 26.68
N SER A 16 18.55 -11.34 27.22
CA SER A 16 17.95 -12.11 28.32
C SER A 16 17.57 -13.53 27.88
N ILE A 17 16.94 -13.64 26.70
CA ILE A 17 16.58 -14.95 26.12
C ILE A 17 17.83 -15.77 25.79
N GLU A 18 18.88 -15.17 25.23
CA GLU A 18 20.15 -15.84 24.93
C GLU A 18 20.83 -16.36 26.22
N THR A 19 20.77 -15.59 27.30
CA THR A 19 21.28 -16.01 28.61
C THR A 19 20.51 -17.23 29.15
N LEU A 20 19.18 -17.22 29.03
CA LEU A 20 18.34 -18.34 29.44
C LEU A 20 18.55 -19.57 28.54
N LEU A 21 18.79 -19.39 27.25
CA LEU A 21 19.10 -20.48 26.33
C LEU A 21 20.46 -21.11 26.63
N CYS A 22 21.44 -20.35 27.10
CA CYS A 22 22.71 -20.91 27.56
C CYS A 22 22.51 -21.80 28.79
N ALA A 23 21.55 -21.47 29.66
CA ALA A 23 21.27 -22.24 30.86
C ALA A 23 20.35 -23.46 30.59
N SER A 24 19.49 -23.39 29.57
CA SER A 24 18.47 -24.39 29.24
C SER A 24 18.33 -24.55 27.72
N PRO A 25 19.33 -25.08 27.02
CA PRO A 25 19.36 -25.11 25.56
C PRO A 25 18.34 -26.08 24.92
N GLU A 26 17.77 -27.00 25.70
CA GLU A 26 16.75 -27.96 25.25
C GLU A 26 15.32 -27.39 25.21
N LEU A 27 15.08 -26.21 25.81
CA LEU A 27 13.72 -25.66 25.91
C LEU A 27 13.25 -25.06 24.56
N VAL A 28 12.48 -25.84 23.82
CA VAL A 28 11.93 -25.46 22.50
C VAL A 28 11.18 -24.12 22.57
N ARG A 29 10.43 -23.85 23.64
CA ARG A 29 9.72 -22.57 23.83
C ARG A 29 10.66 -21.37 23.89
N LEU A 30 11.83 -21.48 24.51
CA LEU A 30 12.83 -20.39 24.54
C LEU A 30 13.47 -20.20 23.17
N ARG A 31 13.72 -21.27 22.41
CA ARG A 31 14.23 -21.18 21.04
C ARG A 31 13.22 -20.51 20.12
N PHE A 32 11.94 -20.83 20.26
CA PHE A 32 10.88 -20.17 19.52
C PHE A 32 10.78 -18.67 19.89
N ALA A 33 10.85 -18.33 21.18
CA ALA A 33 10.87 -16.94 21.63
C ALA A 33 12.10 -16.17 21.09
N HIS A 34 13.29 -16.84 21.06
CA HIS A 34 14.50 -16.28 20.43
C HIS A 34 14.30 -15.98 18.95
N ALA A 35 13.73 -16.94 18.20
CA ALA A 35 13.45 -16.77 16.78
C ALA A 35 12.47 -15.59 16.54
N CYS A 36 11.40 -15.47 17.33
CA CYS A 36 10.47 -14.35 17.26
C CYS A 36 11.17 -13.01 17.56
N CYS A 37 12.02 -12.97 18.58
CA CYS A 37 12.76 -11.76 18.94
C CYS A 37 13.73 -11.32 17.83
N LEU A 38 14.43 -12.25 17.20
CA LEU A 38 15.30 -11.98 16.04
C LEU A 38 14.50 -11.41 14.86
N GLU A 39 13.32 -11.97 14.62
CA GLU A 39 12.40 -11.49 13.58
C GLU A 39 11.92 -10.07 13.87
N ASP A 40 11.46 -9.78 15.08
CA ASP A 40 11.00 -8.45 15.52
C ASP A 40 12.11 -7.39 15.42
N LEU A 41 13.36 -7.79 15.64
CA LEU A 41 14.54 -6.94 15.47
C LEU A 41 15.02 -6.80 14.01
N GLY A 42 14.32 -7.44 13.05
CA GLY A 42 14.68 -7.42 11.63
C GLY A 42 15.91 -8.25 11.28
N ARG A 43 16.42 -9.11 12.19
CA ARG A 43 17.54 -10.03 11.97
C ARG A 43 17.07 -11.27 11.21
N THR A 44 16.53 -11.03 10.01
CA THR A 44 15.75 -12.01 9.22
C THR A 44 16.48 -13.32 8.96
N HIS A 45 17.76 -13.29 8.56
CA HIS A 45 18.51 -14.51 8.28
C HIS A 45 18.71 -15.38 9.53
N GLU A 46 18.95 -14.73 10.66
CA GLU A 46 19.11 -15.40 11.94
C GLU A 46 17.77 -15.94 12.45
N ALA A 47 16.68 -15.21 12.25
CA ALA A 47 15.33 -15.68 12.56
C ALA A 47 14.98 -16.95 11.74
N ILE A 48 15.29 -16.97 10.45
CA ILE A 48 15.07 -18.15 9.59
C ILE A 48 15.82 -19.37 10.17
N ALA A 49 17.10 -19.22 10.49
CA ALA A 49 17.91 -20.30 11.07
C ALA A 49 17.38 -20.75 12.43
N ALA A 50 16.95 -19.79 13.28
CA ALA A 50 16.39 -20.09 14.59
C ALA A 50 15.03 -20.82 14.52
N TYR A 51 14.14 -20.43 13.58
CA TYR A 51 12.91 -21.19 13.36
C TYR A 51 13.17 -22.59 12.83
N ALA A 52 14.16 -22.77 11.94
CA ALA A 52 14.55 -24.07 11.44
C ALA A 52 15.08 -24.98 12.58
N ASP A 53 15.89 -24.46 13.51
CA ASP A 53 16.34 -25.20 14.69
C ASP A 53 15.17 -25.63 15.59
N VAL A 54 14.12 -24.81 15.73
CA VAL A 54 12.89 -25.19 16.43
C VAL A 54 12.21 -26.37 15.74
N ILE A 55 12.08 -26.32 14.42
CA ILE A 55 11.41 -27.37 13.63
C ILE A 55 12.20 -28.67 13.65
N GLU A 56 13.56 -28.62 13.61
CA GLU A 56 14.40 -29.81 13.75
C GLU A 56 14.16 -30.55 15.09
N ARG A 57 13.86 -29.83 16.16
CA ARG A 57 13.59 -30.39 17.49
C ARG A 57 12.15 -30.82 17.69
N GLU A 58 11.23 -30.08 17.10
CA GLU A 58 9.79 -30.31 17.17
C GLU A 58 9.15 -30.07 15.80
N ALA A 59 9.15 -31.13 14.96
CA ALA A 59 8.73 -31.05 13.56
C ALA A 59 7.29 -30.54 13.36
N GLY A 60 6.41 -30.69 14.37
CA GLY A 60 5.04 -30.20 14.37
C GLY A 60 4.84 -28.83 15.03
N HIS A 61 5.90 -28.11 15.40
CA HIS A 61 5.77 -26.85 16.13
C HIS A 61 5.08 -25.78 15.26
N ILE A 62 3.78 -25.60 15.45
CA ILE A 62 2.92 -24.76 14.60
C ILE A 62 3.43 -23.32 14.45
N GLY A 63 3.90 -22.72 15.55
CA GLY A 63 4.41 -21.35 15.53
C GLY A 63 5.63 -21.21 14.62
N ALA A 64 6.61 -22.13 14.73
CA ALA A 64 7.83 -22.08 13.93
C ALA A 64 7.56 -22.38 12.45
N LEU A 65 6.75 -23.40 12.14
CA LEU A 65 6.34 -23.72 10.77
C LEU A 65 5.62 -22.54 10.13
N THR A 66 4.68 -21.94 10.82
CA THR A 66 3.88 -20.83 10.33
C THR A 66 4.70 -19.57 10.13
N ASN A 67 5.54 -19.20 11.13
CA ASN A 67 6.33 -17.99 11.06
C ASN A 67 7.43 -18.07 10.01
N LEU A 68 8.14 -19.21 9.94
CA LEU A 68 9.14 -19.43 8.89
C LEU A 68 8.52 -19.38 7.49
N GLY A 69 7.39 -20.06 7.28
CA GLY A 69 6.67 -20.03 6.02
C GLY A 69 6.21 -18.61 5.65
N CYS A 70 5.67 -17.84 6.61
CA CYS A 70 5.30 -16.45 6.39
C CYS A 70 6.50 -15.56 6.04
N LEU A 71 7.61 -15.74 6.74
CA LEU A 71 8.84 -14.97 6.52
C LEU A 71 9.41 -15.22 5.12
N LEU A 72 9.36 -16.47 4.65
CA LEU A 72 9.77 -16.84 3.29
C LEU A 72 8.80 -16.28 2.23
N LEU A 73 7.48 -16.29 2.47
CA LEU A 73 6.50 -15.66 1.57
C LEU A 73 6.72 -14.15 1.44
N GLU A 74 7.05 -13.46 2.52
CA GLU A 74 7.33 -12.02 2.51
C GLU A 74 8.60 -11.67 1.72
N ARG A 75 9.48 -12.64 1.54
CA ARG A 75 10.67 -12.54 0.69
C ARG A 75 10.45 -13.05 -0.74
N GLU A 76 9.20 -13.25 -1.12
CA GLU A 76 8.82 -13.77 -2.45
C GLU A 76 9.38 -15.16 -2.76
N CYS A 77 9.73 -15.93 -1.72
CA CYS A 77 10.26 -17.29 -1.84
C CYS A 77 9.14 -18.32 -1.60
N ALA A 78 8.10 -18.31 -2.44
CA ALA A 78 6.92 -19.16 -2.27
C ALA A 78 7.26 -20.66 -2.28
N ASP A 79 8.14 -21.09 -3.20
CA ASP A 79 8.58 -22.49 -3.29
C ASP A 79 9.30 -22.94 -2.01
N ALA A 80 10.09 -22.07 -1.40
CA ALA A 80 10.77 -22.37 -0.14
C ALA A 80 9.82 -22.35 1.07
N ALA A 81 8.73 -21.58 1.01
CA ALA A 81 7.71 -21.51 2.06
C ALA A 81 6.78 -22.73 2.06
N GLU A 82 6.59 -23.36 0.89
CA GLU A 82 5.61 -24.43 0.67
C GLU A 82 5.72 -25.59 1.67
N PRO A 83 6.90 -26.24 1.87
CA PRO A 83 6.99 -27.39 2.75
C PRO A 83 6.59 -27.06 4.20
N TYR A 84 6.91 -25.86 4.67
CA TYR A 84 6.62 -25.45 6.04
C TYR A 84 5.13 -25.16 6.25
N LEU A 85 4.49 -24.44 5.32
CA LEU A 85 3.07 -24.10 5.46
C LEU A 85 2.16 -25.32 5.25
N ARG A 86 2.54 -26.25 4.36
CA ARG A 86 1.84 -27.54 4.22
C ARG A 86 2.02 -28.41 5.46
N ALA A 87 3.23 -28.47 6.04
CA ALA A 87 3.48 -29.18 7.28
C ALA A 87 2.68 -28.60 8.45
N ALA A 88 2.52 -27.26 8.54
CA ALA A 88 1.71 -26.63 9.56
C ALA A 88 0.24 -27.08 9.49
N VAL A 89 -0.35 -27.11 8.28
CA VAL A 89 -1.73 -27.60 8.09
C VAL A 89 -1.86 -29.10 8.31
N ALA A 90 -0.84 -29.90 7.90
CA ALA A 90 -0.85 -31.34 8.13
C ALA A 90 -0.80 -31.71 9.63
N ALA A 91 0.00 -30.98 10.41
CA ALA A 91 0.10 -31.17 11.86
C ALA A 91 -1.12 -30.61 12.61
N HIS A 92 -1.73 -29.53 12.13
CA HIS A 92 -2.84 -28.81 12.78
C HIS A 92 -3.95 -28.48 11.75
N PRO A 93 -4.73 -29.49 11.31
CA PRO A 93 -5.68 -29.32 10.21
C PRO A 93 -6.76 -28.28 10.47
N ASP A 94 -7.18 -28.10 11.71
CA ASP A 94 -8.26 -27.19 12.08
C ASP A 94 -7.77 -25.81 12.54
N ASP A 95 -6.45 -25.57 12.49
CA ASP A 95 -5.92 -24.26 12.87
C ASP A 95 -6.18 -23.22 11.77
N PRO A 96 -6.94 -22.16 12.08
CA PRO A 96 -7.29 -21.15 11.08
C PRO A 96 -6.10 -20.32 10.62
N VAL A 97 -5.05 -20.18 11.46
CA VAL A 97 -3.84 -19.42 11.10
C VAL A 97 -3.03 -20.20 10.07
N ALA A 98 -2.84 -21.51 10.28
CA ALA A 98 -2.16 -22.38 9.33
C ALA A 98 -2.89 -22.40 7.98
N ARG A 99 -4.22 -22.55 7.95
CA ARG A 99 -5.03 -22.54 6.73
C ARG A 99 -5.00 -21.20 6.00
N VAL A 100 -5.08 -20.08 6.71
CA VAL A 100 -4.97 -18.74 6.10
C VAL A 100 -3.61 -18.56 5.43
N ASN A 101 -2.54 -19.05 6.06
CA ASN A 101 -1.21 -18.94 5.47
C ASN A 101 -0.99 -19.89 4.30
N LEU A 102 -1.62 -21.07 4.32
CA LEU A 102 -1.67 -21.95 3.16
C LEU A 102 -2.40 -21.25 1.99
N ALA A 103 -3.55 -20.61 2.24
CA ALA A 103 -4.25 -19.85 1.20
C ALA A 103 -3.39 -18.72 0.61
N ARG A 104 -2.59 -18.04 1.43
CA ARG A 104 -1.62 -17.04 0.96
C ARG A 104 -0.52 -17.67 0.09
N LEU A 105 -0.03 -18.83 0.44
CA LEU A 105 0.92 -19.59 -0.36
C LEU A 105 0.34 -19.95 -1.72
N GLU A 106 -0.85 -20.56 -1.77
CA GLU A 106 -1.50 -20.93 -3.02
C GLU A 106 -1.71 -19.70 -3.93
N ALA A 107 -2.10 -18.58 -3.35
CA ALA A 107 -2.24 -17.31 -4.08
C ALA A 107 -0.90 -16.79 -4.63
N ALA A 108 0.21 -17.00 -3.92
CA ALA A 108 1.56 -16.62 -4.35
C ALA A 108 2.09 -17.56 -5.46
N LEU A 109 1.77 -18.85 -5.38
CA LEU A 109 2.06 -19.84 -6.42
C LEU A 109 1.18 -19.67 -7.67
N GLY A 110 0.15 -18.81 -7.61
CA GLY A 110 -0.75 -18.52 -8.73
C GLY A 110 -2.01 -19.39 -8.76
N ASP A 111 -2.17 -20.37 -7.88
CA ASP A 111 -3.39 -21.17 -7.79
C ASP A 111 -4.47 -20.43 -6.98
N LEU A 112 -5.18 -19.54 -7.70
CA LEU A 112 -6.25 -18.74 -7.10
C LEU A 112 -7.46 -19.58 -6.69
N ALA A 113 -7.67 -20.76 -7.31
CA ALA A 113 -8.79 -21.64 -6.96
C ALA A 113 -8.51 -22.31 -5.62
N ALA A 114 -7.34 -22.97 -5.47
CA ALA A 114 -6.92 -23.56 -4.20
C ALA A 114 -6.87 -22.53 -3.05
N ALA A 115 -6.42 -21.31 -3.34
CA ALA A 115 -6.43 -20.23 -2.35
C ALA A 115 -7.83 -19.86 -1.87
N ILE A 116 -8.81 -19.79 -2.77
CA ILE A 116 -10.22 -19.51 -2.42
C ILE A 116 -10.75 -20.66 -1.56
N ASP A 117 -10.58 -21.90 -1.99
CA ASP A 117 -11.06 -23.09 -1.27
C ASP A 117 -10.47 -23.15 0.16
N ALA A 118 -9.20 -22.80 0.33
CA ALA A 118 -8.54 -22.77 1.62
C ALA A 118 -9.11 -21.66 2.54
N TYR A 119 -9.42 -20.47 2.02
CA TYR A 119 -10.08 -19.43 2.80
C TYR A 119 -11.52 -19.78 3.13
N ASP A 120 -12.28 -20.37 2.19
CA ASP A 120 -13.65 -20.80 2.43
C ASP A 120 -13.71 -21.89 3.51
N ALA A 121 -12.73 -22.81 3.54
CA ALA A 121 -12.60 -23.79 4.61
C ALA A 121 -12.39 -23.13 5.99
N VAL A 122 -11.66 -22.02 6.08
CA VAL A 122 -11.55 -21.23 7.31
C VAL A 122 -12.89 -20.62 7.69
N LEU A 123 -13.63 -20.06 6.72
CA LEU A 123 -14.94 -19.44 6.97
C LEU A 123 -16.02 -20.46 7.33
N ALA A 124 -15.90 -21.70 6.88
CA ALA A 124 -16.79 -22.78 7.30
C ALA A 124 -16.67 -23.08 8.81
N ILE A 125 -15.47 -22.94 9.38
CA ILE A 125 -15.21 -23.13 10.82
C ILE A 125 -15.46 -21.82 11.60
N ARG A 126 -15.03 -20.70 11.04
CA ARG A 126 -15.12 -19.37 11.66
C ARG A 126 -15.66 -18.35 10.64
N PRO A 127 -16.99 -18.25 10.52
CA PRO A 127 -17.64 -17.38 9.51
C PRO A 127 -17.28 -15.90 9.60
N ASP A 128 -16.75 -15.46 10.74
CA ASP A 128 -16.35 -14.07 11.00
C ASP A 128 -14.81 -13.85 10.96
N HIS A 129 -14.06 -14.79 10.34
CA HIS A 129 -12.62 -14.72 10.32
C HIS A 129 -12.12 -13.61 9.38
N VAL A 130 -11.68 -12.49 9.97
CA VAL A 130 -11.33 -11.25 9.26
C VAL A 130 -10.30 -11.48 8.15
N HIS A 131 -9.18 -12.17 8.45
CA HIS A 131 -8.13 -12.36 7.46
C HIS A 131 -8.56 -13.29 6.31
N ALA A 132 -9.45 -14.24 6.54
CA ALA A 132 -10.01 -15.06 5.47
C ALA A 132 -10.90 -14.22 4.55
N HIS A 133 -11.77 -13.38 5.11
CA HIS A 133 -12.55 -12.44 4.31
C HIS A 133 -11.69 -11.44 3.55
N LEU A 134 -10.64 -10.88 4.14
CA LEU A 134 -9.73 -9.96 3.44
C LEU A 134 -8.94 -10.66 2.34
N GLY A 135 -8.52 -11.91 2.57
CA GLY A 135 -7.87 -12.74 1.57
C GLY A 135 -8.78 -13.01 0.37
N LEU A 136 -10.02 -13.45 0.62
CA LEU A 136 -11.03 -13.64 -0.44
C LEU A 136 -11.33 -12.34 -1.18
N ALA A 137 -11.41 -11.21 -0.49
CA ALA A 137 -11.60 -9.91 -1.13
C ALA A 137 -10.47 -9.60 -2.12
N ALA A 138 -9.21 -9.83 -1.72
CA ALA A 138 -8.05 -9.61 -2.58
C ALA A 138 -8.04 -10.56 -3.79
N LEU A 139 -8.40 -11.84 -3.60
CA LEU A 139 -8.47 -12.82 -4.69
C LEU A 139 -9.58 -12.50 -5.68
N HIS A 140 -10.78 -12.15 -5.20
CA HIS A 140 -11.89 -11.73 -6.05
C HIS A 140 -11.57 -10.48 -6.85
N GLU A 141 -10.81 -9.55 -6.27
CA GLU A 141 -10.32 -8.39 -6.98
C GLU A 141 -9.39 -8.77 -8.14
N ARG A 142 -8.40 -9.65 -7.88
CA ARG A 142 -7.50 -10.19 -8.91
C ARG A 142 -8.26 -10.91 -10.03
N ARG A 143 -9.40 -11.54 -9.73
CA ARG A 143 -10.29 -12.20 -10.69
C ARG A 143 -11.26 -11.26 -11.40
N GLY A 144 -11.22 -9.96 -11.14
CA GLY A 144 -12.12 -8.98 -11.74
C GLY A 144 -13.56 -9.06 -11.22
N ALA A 145 -13.77 -9.55 -9.99
CA ALA A 145 -15.07 -9.66 -9.33
C ALA A 145 -15.21 -8.65 -8.17
N PRO A 146 -15.30 -7.33 -8.45
CA PRO A 146 -15.25 -6.27 -7.45
C PRO A 146 -16.41 -6.32 -6.45
N GLU A 147 -17.59 -6.80 -6.86
CA GLU A 147 -18.75 -6.91 -5.97
C GLU A 147 -18.56 -7.99 -4.90
N LEU A 148 -17.96 -9.14 -5.26
CA LEU A 148 -17.59 -10.17 -4.29
C LEU A 148 -16.47 -9.66 -3.37
N ALA A 149 -15.48 -8.97 -3.92
CA ALA A 149 -14.42 -8.35 -3.12
C ALA A 149 -14.99 -7.36 -2.09
N ARG A 150 -15.91 -6.48 -2.52
CA ARG A 150 -16.61 -5.54 -1.63
C ARG A 150 -17.40 -6.27 -0.54
N ARG A 151 -18.16 -7.32 -0.93
CA ARG A 151 -18.92 -8.13 0.03
C ARG A 151 -18.02 -8.71 1.13
N HIS A 152 -16.90 -9.33 0.75
CA HIS A 152 -15.98 -9.91 1.71
C HIS A 152 -15.30 -8.84 2.59
N ARG A 153 -14.93 -7.67 2.05
CA ARG A 153 -14.44 -6.56 2.89
C ARG A 153 -15.49 -6.11 3.90
N THR A 154 -16.75 -5.96 3.48
CA THR A 154 -17.84 -5.62 4.39
C THR A 154 -17.98 -6.65 5.51
N LEU A 155 -17.90 -7.95 5.18
CA LEU A 155 -17.97 -9.03 6.19
C LEU A 155 -16.77 -9.04 7.13
N ALA A 156 -15.57 -8.73 6.63
CA ALA A 156 -14.37 -8.62 7.46
C ALA A 156 -14.52 -7.60 8.61
N TYR A 157 -15.26 -6.53 8.34
CA TYR A 157 -15.45 -5.43 9.28
C TYR A 157 -16.91 -5.28 9.76
N ALA A 158 -17.77 -6.28 9.52
CA ALA A 158 -19.22 -6.24 9.81
C ALA A 158 -19.58 -6.30 11.30
N ARG A 159 -18.63 -6.50 12.19
CA ARG A 159 -18.89 -6.40 13.62
C ARG A 159 -19.23 -4.96 14.00
N PRO A 160 -20.22 -4.72 14.87
CA PRO A 160 -20.63 -3.37 15.27
C PRO A 160 -19.54 -2.61 16.03
N ARG A 161 -18.40 -3.23 16.28
CA ARG A 161 -17.24 -2.63 16.95
C ARG A 161 -16.18 -2.30 15.94
N ALA A 162 -15.62 -1.08 16.05
CA ALA A 162 -14.37 -0.75 15.37
C ALA A 162 -13.32 -1.82 15.64
N TRP A 163 -12.55 -2.16 14.60
CA TRP A 163 -11.37 -2.99 14.81
C TRP A 163 -10.38 -2.19 15.64
N ARG A 164 -10.09 -2.65 16.87
CA ARG A 164 -9.12 -2.00 17.75
C ARG A 164 -7.82 -2.77 17.77
N TYR A 165 -6.74 -2.08 17.55
CA TYR A 165 -5.41 -2.59 17.81
C TYR A 165 -5.07 -2.38 19.28
N PRO A 166 -4.44 -3.37 19.94
CA PRO A 166 -4.05 -3.23 21.33
C PRO A 166 -3.00 -2.11 21.47
N TYR A 167 -3.09 -1.37 22.57
CA TYR A 167 -2.10 -0.36 22.94
C TYR A 167 -1.19 -0.93 24.04
N TYR A 168 0.12 -0.79 23.88
CA TYR A 168 1.14 -1.32 24.78
C TYR A 168 2.12 -0.23 25.30
N GLY A 169 1.79 1.03 25.17
CA GLY A 169 2.63 2.14 25.63
C GLY A 169 2.46 2.42 27.11
N ASP A 170 3.44 3.10 27.70
CA ASP A 170 3.45 3.51 29.10
C ASP A 170 2.82 4.91 29.33
N MET A 171 2.63 5.67 28.25
CA MET A 171 2.05 7.01 28.26
C MET A 171 0.62 7.00 27.70
N PRO A 172 -0.25 7.95 28.04
CA PRO A 172 -1.57 8.03 27.41
C PRO A 172 -1.45 8.05 25.87
N PRO A 173 -2.19 7.18 25.13
CA PRO A 173 -2.09 7.06 23.69
C PRO A 173 -2.72 8.27 22.98
N VAL A 174 -2.26 8.56 21.77
CA VAL A 174 -3.04 9.30 20.80
C VAL A 174 -4.11 8.35 20.22
N ARG A 175 -5.39 8.70 20.36
CA ARG A 175 -6.51 7.89 19.85
C ARG A 175 -6.80 8.27 18.40
N VAL A 176 -6.49 7.36 17.50
CA VAL A 176 -6.68 7.55 16.06
C VAL A 176 -7.87 6.73 15.58
N LEU A 177 -8.81 7.39 14.91
CA LEU A 177 -9.85 6.72 14.14
C LEU A 177 -9.42 6.70 12.67
N LEU A 178 -9.13 5.50 12.15
CA LEU A 178 -8.83 5.30 10.74
C LEU A 178 -10.11 4.97 9.97
N LEU A 179 -10.41 5.76 8.95
CA LEU A 179 -11.50 5.52 8.02
C LEU A 179 -10.99 4.79 6.79
N ALA A 180 -11.57 3.64 6.49
CA ALA A 180 -11.27 2.82 5.33
C ALA A 180 -12.51 2.58 4.46
N SER A 181 -12.32 2.07 3.24
CA SER A 181 -13.40 1.78 2.29
C SER A 181 -13.58 0.28 2.07
N ALA A 182 -14.82 -0.19 2.08
CA ALA A 182 -15.14 -1.54 1.62
C ALA A 182 -14.85 -1.76 0.13
N SER A 183 -14.81 -0.67 -0.65
CA SER A 183 -14.44 -0.73 -2.07
C SER A 183 -12.93 -0.84 -2.30
N GLY A 184 -12.10 -0.64 -1.26
CA GLY A 184 -10.64 -0.54 -1.35
C GLY A 184 -10.20 0.84 -1.88
N GLY A 185 -8.93 0.94 -2.29
CA GLY A 185 -8.34 2.24 -2.66
C GLY A 185 -7.90 3.04 -1.43
N ASP A 186 -7.61 2.33 -0.35
CA ASP A 186 -7.07 2.90 0.88
C ASP A 186 -5.54 2.97 0.81
N VAL A 187 -4.95 3.95 1.48
CA VAL A 187 -3.50 3.96 1.67
C VAL A 187 -3.08 2.83 2.61
N VAL A 188 -1.96 2.19 2.29
CA VAL A 188 -1.35 1.20 3.17
C VAL A 188 -0.73 1.93 4.36
N SER A 189 -1.36 1.86 5.52
CA SER A 189 -1.04 2.68 6.69
C SER A 189 -0.41 1.90 7.86
N ASN A 190 -0.17 0.61 7.70
CA ASN A 190 0.36 -0.26 8.76
C ASN A 190 1.74 0.19 9.31
N LEU A 191 2.55 0.91 8.51
CA LEU A 191 3.83 1.45 8.96
C LEU A 191 3.70 2.79 9.71
N PHE A 192 2.56 3.47 9.59
CA PHE A 192 2.38 4.82 10.17
C PHE A 192 2.04 4.76 11.66
N PHE A 193 1.43 3.68 12.11
CA PHE A 193 0.96 3.56 13.49
C PHE A 193 1.74 2.46 14.22
N ASP A 194 2.23 2.78 15.40
CA ASP A 194 2.82 1.80 16.29
C ASP A 194 2.00 1.66 17.57
N GLU A 195 1.97 0.45 18.09
CA GLU A 195 1.13 0.04 19.21
C GLU A 195 1.57 0.64 20.57
N ARG A 196 2.67 1.39 20.61
CA ARG A 196 3.19 2.03 21.84
C ARG A 196 2.90 3.52 21.91
N SER A 197 2.52 4.14 20.79
CA SER A 197 2.20 5.57 20.74
C SER A 197 0.76 5.84 20.38
N VAL A 198 0.08 4.90 19.70
CA VAL A 198 -1.25 5.12 19.14
C VAL A 198 -2.22 4.01 19.55
N GLU A 199 -3.38 4.39 20.06
CA GLU A 199 -4.57 3.52 20.14
C GLU A 199 -5.35 3.66 18.83
N LEU A 200 -5.27 2.64 17.97
CA LEU A 200 -5.85 2.67 16.64
C LEU A 200 -7.21 1.96 16.61
N SER A 201 -8.23 2.66 16.17
CA SER A 201 -9.53 2.09 15.82
C SER A 201 -9.77 2.22 14.32
N ILE A 202 -10.14 1.13 13.63
CA ILE A 202 -10.43 1.14 12.19
C ILE A 202 -11.91 0.89 11.98
N VAL A 203 -12.54 1.69 11.12
CA VAL A 203 -13.92 1.50 10.67
C VAL A 203 -14.03 1.61 9.16
N LEU A 204 -14.94 0.85 8.56
CA LEU A 204 -15.35 1.05 7.17
C LEU A 204 -16.41 2.16 7.12
N ALA A 205 -16.09 3.25 6.43
CA ALA A 205 -17.01 4.39 6.27
C ALA A 205 -18.35 3.95 5.65
N ASP A 206 -18.32 2.98 4.73
CA ASP A 206 -19.53 2.44 4.06
C ASP A 206 -20.49 1.71 5.00
N SER A 207 -19.96 1.07 6.03
CA SER A 207 -20.71 0.10 6.86
C SER A 207 -21.06 0.65 8.23
N VAL A 208 -20.30 1.60 8.75
CA VAL A 208 -20.51 2.14 10.08
C VAL A 208 -21.77 3.04 10.11
N ARG A 209 -22.70 2.71 11.02
CA ARG A 209 -23.91 3.49 11.25
C ARG A 209 -23.82 4.37 12.49
N ARG A 210 -23.08 3.92 13.50
CA ARG A 210 -22.89 4.58 14.80
C ARG A 210 -21.46 4.34 15.27
N LEU A 211 -20.91 5.29 15.99
CA LEU A 211 -19.55 5.24 16.56
C LEU A 211 -19.56 5.09 18.09
N ASP A 212 -20.69 4.71 18.68
CA ASP A 212 -20.87 4.64 20.14
C ASP A 212 -19.88 3.67 20.83
N ASP A 213 -19.41 2.67 20.08
CA ASP A 213 -18.43 1.70 20.56
C ASP A 213 -16.97 2.11 20.32
N VAL A 214 -16.74 3.27 19.68
CA VAL A 214 -15.41 3.81 19.44
C VAL A 214 -15.10 4.83 20.52
N ALA A 215 -13.94 4.67 21.19
CA ALA A 215 -13.47 5.72 22.10
C ALA A 215 -13.35 7.05 21.34
N ALA A 216 -13.76 8.16 21.95
CA ALA A 216 -13.68 9.46 21.31
C ALA A 216 -12.26 9.69 20.75
N PRO A 217 -12.09 9.81 19.43
CA PRO A 217 -10.78 9.96 18.83
C PRO A 217 -10.23 11.37 19.07
N ASP A 218 -8.90 11.47 19.12
CA ASP A 218 -8.21 12.76 19.16
C ASP A 218 -7.98 13.30 17.74
N VAL A 219 -7.90 12.38 16.76
CA VAL A 219 -7.72 12.69 15.34
C VAL A 219 -8.33 11.59 14.45
N VAL A 220 -8.87 11.98 13.30
CA VAL A 220 -9.29 11.05 12.24
C VAL A 220 -8.18 10.95 11.20
N PHE A 221 -7.80 9.74 10.82
CA PHE A 221 -6.96 9.48 9.65
C PHE A 221 -7.82 8.89 8.53
N ASN A 222 -8.08 9.67 7.49
CA ASN A 222 -8.80 9.16 6.33
C ASN A 222 -7.83 8.42 5.42
N ALA A 223 -7.88 7.09 5.46
CA ALA A 223 -7.08 6.23 4.60
C ALA A 223 -7.66 6.08 3.18
N ILE A 224 -8.92 6.45 2.96
CA ILE A 224 -9.59 6.36 1.66
C ILE A 224 -8.95 7.38 0.71
N GLY A 225 -8.16 6.91 -0.25
CA GLY A 225 -7.34 7.76 -1.11
C GLY A 225 -7.72 7.74 -2.59
N ASP A 226 -8.51 6.75 -3.07
CA ASP A 226 -8.93 6.63 -4.46
C ASP A 226 -10.34 7.22 -4.68
N ALA A 227 -10.38 8.46 -5.17
CA ALA A 227 -11.63 9.16 -5.43
C ALA A 227 -12.46 8.55 -6.57
N ASP A 228 -11.82 7.93 -7.57
CA ASP A 228 -12.53 7.33 -8.71
C ASP A 228 -13.22 6.01 -8.33
N ARG A 229 -12.68 5.32 -7.33
CA ARG A 229 -13.15 4.03 -6.86
C ARG A 229 -14.11 4.13 -5.67
N SER A 230 -13.83 5.04 -4.75
CA SER A 230 -14.42 5.07 -3.40
C SER A 230 -15.22 6.35 -3.13
N ALA A 231 -15.84 6.94 -4.17
CA ALA A 231 -16.60 8.19 -4.04
C ALA A 231 -17.71 8.13 -2.96
N ALA A 232 -18.47 7.03 -2.90
CA ALA A 232 -19.51 6.83 -1.88
C ALA A 232 -18.93 6.73 -0.46
N SER A 233 -17.79 6.03 -0.32
CA SER A 233 -17.09 5.91 0.96
C SER A 233 -16.56 7.26 1.44
N LEU A 234 -16.02 8.08 0.53
CA LEU A 234 -15.55 9.45 0.85
C LEU A 234 -16.68 10.37 1.30
N GLU A 235 -17.86 10.27 0.68
CA GLU A 235 -19.03 11.04 1.14
C GLU A 235 -19.46 10.61 2.54
N ARG A 236 -19.45 9.33 2.84
CA ARG A 236 -19.72 8.82 4.20
C ARG A 236 -18.65 9.26 5.20
N ALA A 237 -17.37 9.16 4.81
CA ALA A 237 -16.25 9.60 5.63
C ALA A 237 -16.36 11.10 5.97
N ARG A 238 -16.75 11.93 5.00
CA ARG A 238 -17.01 13.36 5.20
C ARG A 238 -18.07 13.60 6.28
N ALA A 239 -19.19 12.85 6.22
CA ALA A 239 -20.25 12.97 7.21
C ALA A 239 -19.77 12.52 8.61
N ILE A 240 -18.95 11.46 8.70
CA ILE A 240 -18.35 11.00 9.96
C ILE A 240 -17.43 12.07 10.54
N CYS A 241 -16.51 12.63 9.75
CA CYS A 241 -15.60 13.68 10.20
C CYS A 241 -16.35 14.92 10.71
N ALA A 242 -17.40 15.36 9.98
CA ALA A 242 -18.23 16.49 10.38
C ALA A 242 -18.97 16.24 11.70
N GLY A 243 -19.42 15.00 11.96
CA GLY A 243 -20.10 14.63 13.20
C GLY A 243 -19.17 14.51 14.41
N LEU A 244 -17.89 14.19 14.19
CA LEU A 244 -16.92 14.07 15.27
C LEU A 244 -16.32 15.39 15.72
N GLY A 245 -16.16 16.36 14.80
CA GLY A 245 -15.63 17.70 15.11
C GLY A 245 -14.16 17.72 15.52
N VAL A 246 -13.41 16.64 15.25
CA VAL A 246 -11.96 16.55 15.52
C VAL A 246 -11.15 16.69 14.21
N PRO A 247 -9.87 17.07 14.27
CA PRO A 247 -9.04 17.19 13.08
C PRO A 247 -9.05 15.92 12.23
N ALA A 248 -9.14 16.09 10.92
CA ALA A 248 -9.05 15.00 9.96
C ALA A 248 -7.80 15.16 9.09
N ILE A 249 -6.95 14.14 9.06
CA ILE A 249 -5.82 14.04 8.13
C ILE A 249 -6.35 13.49 6.82
N ASN A 250 -6.00 14.14 5.72
CA ASN A 250 -6.56 13.90 4.38
C ASN A 250 -8.08 14.06 4.38
N ASP A 251 -8.56 15.30 4.58
CA ASP A 251 -9.98 15.62 4.52
C ASP A 251 -10.68 14.90 3.37
N PRO A 252 -11.74 14.10 3.64
CA PRO A 252 -12.43 13.34 2.60
C PRO A 252 -12.96 14.20 1.44
N ALA A 253 -13.33 15.46 1.67
CA ALA A 253 -13.76 16.36 0.61
C ALA A 253 -12.58 16.83 -0.26
N ALA A 254 -11.38 16.96 0.30
CA ALA A 254 -10.18 17.23 -0.47
C ALA A 254 -9.79 16.02 -1.33
N VAL A 255 -9.80 14.82 -0.75
CA VAL A 255 -9.53 13.58 -1.48
C VAL A 255 -10.54 13.34 -2.59
N ALA A 256 -11.83 13.58 -2.38
CA ALA A 256 -12.86 13.43 -3.41
C ALA A 256 -12.59 14.23 -4.70
N ARG A 257 -11.74 15.26 -4.61
CA ARG A 257 -11.31 16.09 -5.75
C ARG A 257 -9.99 15.64 -6.39
N THR A 258 -9.52 14.41 -6.10
CA THR A 258 -8.26 13.85 -6.63
C THR A 258 -8.46 12.70 -7.60
N GLY A 259 -9.67 12.50 -8.14
CA GLY A 259 -9.89 11.58 -9.26
C GLY A 259 -9.08 12.01 -10.50
N ARG A 260 -8.76 11.07 -11.40
CA ARG A 260 -7.85 11.31 -12.53
C ARG A 260 -8.23 12.52 -13.39
N VAL A 261 -9.51 12.67 -13.71
CA VAL A 261 -9.99 13.80 -14.49
C VAL A 261 -9.94 15.11 -13.67
N ALA A 262 -10.31 15.02 -12.40
CA ALA A 262 -10.32 16.19 -11.50
C ALA A 262 -8.90 16.74 -11.28
N ILE A 263 -7.90 15.88 -11.14
CA ILE A 263 -6.48 16.30 -11.02
C ILE A 263 -6.03 17.07 -12.26
N MET A 264 -6.38 16.61 -13.46
CA MET A 264 -6.05 17.32 -14.70
C MET A 264 -6.56 18.76 -14.66
N HIS A 265 -7.82 18.96 -14.31
CA HIS A 265 -8.40 20.30 -14.22
C HIS A 265 -7.79 21.13 -13.09
N ARG A 266 -7.49 20.50 -11.96
CA ARG A 266 -6.98 21.18 -10.77
C ARG A 266 -5.53 21.66 -10.94
N LEU A 267 -4.74 20.91 -11.69
CA LEU A 267 -3.34 21.25 -11.97
C LEU A 267 -3.17 22.01 -13.29
N ALA A 268 -4.27 22.19 -14.06
CA ALA A 268 -4.23 23.01 -15.26
C ALA A 268 -3.81 24.45 -14.93
N GLY A 269 -2.79 24.95 -15.61
CA GLY A 269 -2.25 26.29 -15.38
C GLY A 269 -1.25 26.41 -14.22
N VAL A 270 -0.91 25.36 -13.51
CA VAL A 270 0.19 25.35 -12.54
C VAL A 270 1.52 25.53 -13.29
N ALA A 271 2.27 26.56 -12.95
CA ALA A 271 3.52 26.89 -13.63
C ALA A 271 4.54 25.77 -13.55
N GLY A 272 5.15 25.38 -14.67
CA GLY A 272 6.14 24.31 -14.74
C GLY A 272 5.53 22.90 -14.69
N VAL A 273 4.20 22.76 -14.70
CA VAL A 273 3.50 21.47 -14.68
C VAL A 273 2.82 21.19 -16.01
N ARG A 274 2.89 19.94 -16.45
CA ARG A 274 2.10 19.37 -17.54
C ARG A 274 1.32 18.19 -17.02
N VAL A 275 0.00 18.19 -17.20
CA VAL A 275 -0.84 17.04 -16.92
C VAL A 275 -1.40 16.50 -18.24
N PRO A 276 -1.19 15.21 -18.56
CA PRO A 276 -1.75 14.62 -19.78
C PRO A 276 -3.26 14.77 -19.80
N ARG A 277 -3.82 15.18 -20.94
CA ARG A 277 -5.26 15.21 -21.14
C ARG A 277 -5.85 13.85 -20.77
N THR A 278 -6.86 13.85 -19.91
CA THR A 278 -7.51 12.63 -19.43
C THR A 278 -9.00 12.82 -19.44
N GLU A 279 -9.72 11.93 -20.12
CA GLU A 279 -11.18 11.94 -20.14
C GLU A 279 -11.72 10.54 -19.89
N ARG A 280 -12.86 10.45 -19.22
CA ARG A 280 -13.60 9.21 -19.02
C ARG A 280 -14.62 9.08 -20.14
N ILE A 281 -14.54 7.99 -20.88
CA ILE A 281 -15.32 7.75 -22.10
C ILE A 281 -16.01 6.39 -22.01
N ALA A 282 -17.31 6.34 -22.26
CA ALA A 282 -18.03 5.08 -22.35
C ALA A 282 -17.48 4.25 -23.55
N ARG A 283 -17.32 2.95 -23.37
CA ARG A 283 -16.78 2.05 -24.40
C ARG A 283 -17.55 2.17 -25.73
N ILE A 284 -18.85 2.32 -25.66
CA ILE A 284 -19.71 2.47 -26.85
C ILE A 284 -19.36 3.72 -27.68
N ASP A 285 -18.85 4.76 -27.02
CA ASP A 285 -18.45 6.03 -27.63
C ASP A 285 -16.96 6.09 -28.01
N LEU A 286 -16.20 5.04 -27.72
CA LEU A 286 -14.76 4.99 -27.93
C LEU A 286 -14.45 4.73 -29.42
N ARG A 287 -14.48 5.78 -30.20
CA ARG A 287 -14.20 5.81 -31.65
C ARG A 287 -13.12 6.82 -31.96
N ALA A 288 -12.32 6.56 -33.01
CA ALA A 288 -11.25 7.49 -33.40
C ALA A 288 -11.78 8.92 -33.70
N SER A 289 -12.94 9.03 -34.32
CA SER A 289 -13.59 10.34 -34.58
C SER A 289 -14.01 11.05 -33.29
N THR A 290 -14.55 10.31 -32.33
CA THR A 290 -14.92 10.88 -31.01
C THR A 290 -13.67 11.37 -30.27
N LEU A 291 -12.60 10.58 -30.29
CA LEU A 291 -11.33 10.95 -29.64
C LEU A 291 -10.71 12.18 -30.31
N ALA A 292 -10.68 12.23 -31.65
CA ALA A 292 -10.18 13.38 -32.40
C ALA A 292 -11.00 14.65 -32.10
N ALA A 293 -12.33 14.57 -32.05
CA ALA A 293 -13.19 15.68 -31.69
C ALA A 293 -12.97 16.20 -30.27
N ARG A 294 -12.47 15.35 -29.36
CA ARG A 294 -12.07 15.68 -27.98
C ARG A 294 -10.60 16.09 -27.88
N GLY A 295 -9.87 16.21 -29.02
CA GLY A 295 -8.49 16.66 -29.07
C GLY A 295 -7.45 15.60 -28.71
N PHE A 296 -7.80 14.31 -28.76
CA PHE A 296 -6.83 13.22 -28.64
C PHE A 296 -6.20 12.90 -30.00
N THR A 297 -4.91 12.58 -29.97
CA THR A 297 -4.14 12.06 -31.10
C THR A 297 -3.55 10.71 -30.74
N PHE A 298 -3.22 9.91 -31.75
CA PHE A 298 -2.46 8.67 -31.54
C PHE A 298 -0.95 8.96 -31.58
N PRO A 299 -0.15 8.27 -30.74
CA PRO A 299 -0.56 7.28 -29.76
C PRO A 299 -1.30 7.88 -28.55
N LEU A 300 -2.16 7.09 -27.92
CA LEU A 300 -2.84 7.43 -26.67
C LEU A 300 -2.89 6.21 -25.73
N LEU A 301 -3.24 6.44 -24.48
CA LEU A 301 -3.34 5.38 -23.48
C LEU A 301 -4.81 5.14 -23.13
N LEU A 302 -5.17 3.86 -22.96
CA LEU A 302 -6.45 3.45 -22.38
C LEU A 302 -6.24 2.79 -21.04
N ARG A 303 -7.07 3.13 -20.05
CA ARG A 303 -7.01 2.56 -18.71
C ARG A 303 -8.40 2.27 -18.17
N ALA A 304 -8.59 1.10 -17.55
CA ALA A 304 -9.81 0.80 -16.82
C ALA A 304 -9.81 1.53 -15.46
N PRO A 305 -10.91 2.18 -15.05
CA PRO A 305 -11.05 2.80 -13.74
C PRO A 305 -10.91 1.81 -12.58
N GLY A 306 -10.38 2.26 -11.46
CA GLY A 306 -10.28 1.50 -10.20
C GLY A 306 -9.17 0.45 -10.18
N HIS A 307 -8.23 0.48 -11.12
CA HIS A 307 -7.06 -0.41 -11.16
C HIS A 307 -5.76 0.35 -10.95
N HIS A 308 -4.84 -0.26 -10.18
CA HIS A 308 -3.52 0.28 -9.85
C HIS A 308 -2.39 -0.61 -10.39
N ALA A 309 -1.13 -0.26 -10.12
CA ALA A 309 0.06 -1.02 -10.50
C ALA A 309 0.17 -1.36 -12.01
N GLY A 310 -0.34 -0.48 -12.87
CA GLY A 310 -0.28 -0.69 -14.32
C GLY A 310 -1.19 -1.78 -14.87
N MET A 311 -2.08 -2.36 -14.05
CA MET A 311 -3.08 -3.32 -14.53
C MET A 311 -4.12 -2.63 -15.41
N HIS A 312 -4.60 -3.34 -16.45
CA HIS A 312 -5.63 -2.85 -17.37
C HIS A 312 -5.32 -1.47 -17.94
N PHE A 313 -4.07 -1.30 -18.35
CA PHE A 313 -3.48 -0.09 -18.88
C PHE A 313 -2.71 -0.42 -20.17
N ALA A 314 -3.12 0.14 -21.30
CA ALA A 314 -2.62 -0.21 -22.61
C ALA A 314 -2.33 1.02 -23.48
N LEU A 315 -1.30 0.93 -24.31
CA LEU A 315 -0.98 1.90 -25.36
C LEU A 315 -1.75 1.53 -26.64
N VAL A 316 -2.35 2.52 -27.28
CA VAL A 316 -2.98 2.43 -28.61
C VAL A 316 -2.16 3.29 -29.55
N THR A 317 -1.48 2.66 -30.50
CA THR A 317 -0.57 3.37 -31.42
C THR A 317 -1.28 3.94 -32.61
N THR A 318 -2.36 3.29 -33.07
CA THR A 318 -3.11 3.71 -34.25
C THR A 318 -4.62 3.63 -34.03
N ALA A 319 -5.38 4.35 -34.84
CA ALA A 319 -6.84 4.28 -34.82
C ALA A 319 -7.39 2.88 -35.13
N GLY A 320 -6.66 2.09 -35.93
CA GLY A 320 -7.06 0.73 -36.28
C GLY A 320 -7.02 -0.26 -35.10
N GLU A 321 -6.14 -0.04 -34.13
CA GLU A 321 -5.98 -0.90 -32.94
C GLU A 321 -6.98 -0.59 -31.84
N LEU A 322 -7.62 0.59 -31.89
CA LEU A 322 -8.43 1.12 -30.79
C LEU A 322 -9.49 0.12 -30.27
N ALA A 323 -10.26 -0.46 -31.18
CA ALA A 323 -11.34 -1.36 -30.80
C ALA A 323 -10.81 -2.68 -30.19
N ALA A 324 -9.75 -3.24 -30.78
CA ALA A 324 -9.14 -4.47 -30.30
C ALA A 324 -8.52 -4.29 -28.92
N VAL A 325 -7.77 -3.21 -28.72
CA VAL A 325 -7.16 -2.90 -27.40
C VAL A 325 -8.23 -2.60 -26.36
N ALA A 326 -9.25 -1.81 -26.69
CA ALA A 326 -10.35 -1.53 -25.78
C ALA A 326 -11.08 -2.81 -25.33
N ALA A 327 -11.23 -3.80 -26.22
CA ALA A 327 -11.87 -5.07 -25.90
C ALA A 327 -11.12 -5.91 -24.85
N THR A 328 -9.81 -5.73 -24.72
CA THR A 328 -9.00 -6.44 -23.70
C THR A 328 -9.12 -5.86 -22.29
N LEU A 329 -9.69 -4.66 -22.15
CA LEU A 329 -9.80 -3.99 -20.87
C LEU A 329 -11.15 -4.31 -20.22
N PRO A 330 -11.22 -4.57 -18.91
CA PRO A 330 -12.49 -4.72 -18.20
C PRO A 330 -13.20 -3.36 -18.10
N ARG A 331 -14.51 -3.33 -17.95
CA ARG A 331 -15.35 -2.15 -17.71
C ARG A 331 -15.97 -1.56 -18.98
N ASP A 332 -17.17 -1.00 -18.79
CA ASP A 332 -17.93 -0.33 -19.86
C ASP A 332 -17.54 1.13 -20.09
N ASP A 333 -16.64 1.64 -19.25
CA ASP A 333 -16.05 2.95 -19.38
C ASP A 333 -14.54 2.88 -19.17
N LEU A 334 -13.80 3.73 -19.87
CA LEU A 334 -12.34 3.77 -19.85
C LEU A 334 -11.87 5.22 -19.72
N PHE A 335 -10.69 5.39 -19.13
CA PHE A 335 -9.95 6.64 -19.31
C PHE A 335 -9.19 6.58 -20.63
N ALA A 336 -9.43 7.58 -21.50
CA ALA A 336 -8.53 7.93 -22.58
C ALA A 336 -7.54 8.97 -22.03
N ILE A 337 -6.24 8.72 -22.19
CA ILE A 337 -5.17 9.55 -21.66
C ILE A 337 -4.20 9.89 -22.78
N GLU A 338 -3.85 11.18 -22.91
CA GLU A 338 -2.81 11.64 -23.83
C GLU A 338 -1.49 10.92 -23.54
N PHE A 339 -0.89 10.34 -24.58
CA PHE A 339 0.46 9.80 -24.45
C PHE A 339 1.48 10.95 -24.54
N VAL A 340 2.25 11.15 -23.49
CA VAL A 340 3.35 12.10 -23.45
C VAL A 340 4.64 11.31 -23.49
N ASP A 341 5.37 11.42 -24.58
CA ASP A 341 6.69 10.82 -24.67
C ASP A 341 7.70 11.63 -23.84
N VAL A 342 8.24 10.98 -22.81
CA VAL A 342 9.21 11.56 -21.87
C VAL A 342 10.57 10.85 -21.93
N ARG A 343 10.82 10.10 -23.01
CA ARG A 343 12.11 9.45 -23.23
C ARG A 343 13.19 10.50 -23.41
N ASP A 344 14.34 10.23 -22.82
CA ASP A 344 15.56 11.02 -23.08
C ASP A 344 16.22 10.64 -24.43
N ALA A 345 17.37 11.25 -24.73
CA ALA A 345 18.13 10.97 -25.95
C ALA A 345 18.67 9.52 -26.04
N ALA A 346 18.79 8.81 -24.90
CA ALA A 346 19.20 7.40 -24.83
C ALA A 346 18.00 6.45 -24.99
N GLY A 347 16.78 6.98 -24.99
CA GLY A 347 15.53 6.22 -25.06
C GLY A 347 15.02 5.77 -23.70
N ASP A 348 15.58 6.26 -22.60
CA ASP A 348 15.18 5.89 -21.23
C ASP A 348 14.05 6.79 -20.74
N VAL A 349 13.07 6.17 -20.10
CA VAL A 349 11.99 6.83 -19.35
C VAL A 349 12.35 6.85 -17.88
N ARG A 350 12.32 8.03 -17.27
CA ARG A 350 12.51 8.24 -15.83
C ARG A 350 11.20 8.55 -15.15
N LYS A 351 10.79 7.68 -14.28
CA LYS A 351 9.60 7.88 -13.45
C LYS A 351 10.02 8.11 -12.02
N TYR A 352 9.85 9.33 -11.57
CA TYR A 352 10.12 9.78 -10.22
C TYR A 352 8.91 9.61 -9.32
N ARG A 353 9.14 9.33 -8.04
CA ARG A 353 8.12 9.43 -7.00
C ARG A 353 8.59 10.27 -5.85
N VAL A 354 7.75 11.23 -5.46
CA VAL A 354 7.85 11.95 -4.20
C VAL A 354 6.58 11.72 -3.38
N VAL A 355 6.73 11.73 -2.07
CA VAL A 355 5.61 11.78 -1.12
C VAL A 355 5.67 13.14 -0.44
N ALA A 356 4.54 13.82 -0.32
CA ALA A 356 4.43 15.00 0.51
C ALA A 356 3.67 14.67 1.79
N VAL A 357 4.18 15.15 2.92
CA VAL A 357 3.55 15.05 4.24
C VAL A 357 3.55 16.44 4.85
N ASP A 358 2.38 16.94 5.18
CA ASP A 358 2.16 18.28 5.74
C ASP A 358 2.89 19.37 4.93
N GLY A 359 2.79 19.26 3.59
CA GLY A 359 3.40 20.19 2.62
C GLY A 359 4.89 19.93 2.32
N ARG A 360 5.61 19.13 3.09
CA ARG A 360 7.02 18.83 2.89
C ARG A 360 7.23 17.66 1.93
N LEU A 361 8.14 17.82 0.97
CA LEU A 361 8.47 16.81 -0.04
C LEU A 361 9.51 15.81 0.45
N TYR A 362 9.27 14.52 0.17
CA TYR A 362 10.16 13.40 0.46
C TYR A 362 10.35 12.58 -0.82
N PRO A 363 11.52 12.64 -1.48
CA PRO A 363 11.83 11.77 -2.60
C PRO A 363 11.92 10.32 -2.10
N VAL A 364 11.25 9.39 -2.76
CA VAL A 364 11.22 7.99 -2.30
C VAL A 364 11.80 7.00 -3.28
N HIS A 365 11.64 7.23 -4.60
CA HIS A 365 12.31 6.41 -5.61
C HIS A 365 12.32 7.05 -7.00
N LEU A 366 13.20 6.52 -7.87
CA LEU A 366 13.27 6.76 -9.30
C LEU A 366 13.34 5.40 -9.99
N ALA A 367 12.42 5.12 -10.91
CA ALA A 367 12.47 3.95 -11.77
C ALA A 367 12.88 4.34 -13.18
N ILE A 368 13.82 3.61 -13.79
CA ILE A 368 14.35 3.89 -15.14
C ILE A 368 14.15 2.64 -16.00
N ALA A 369 13.52 2.81 -17.16
CA ALA A 369 13.29 1.73 -18.12
C ALA A 369 13.23 2.29 -19.55
N ARG A 370 13.41 1.42 -20.56
CA ARG A 370 13.22 1.79 -21.98
C ARG A 370 11.79 1.76 -22.45
N GLU A 371 10.94 1.02 -21.70
CA GLU A 371 9.53 0.90 -22.03
C GLU A 371 8.76 2.12 -21.55
N TRP A 372 7.73 2.49 -22.29
CA TRP A 372 6.83 3.59 -21.93
C TRP A 372 6.10 3.34 -20.58
N LYS A 373 5.84 2.07 -20.26
CA LYS A 373 5.15 1.64 -19.04
C LYS A 373 6.17 1.34 -17.96
N VAL A 374 6.69 2.35 -17.32
CA VAL A 374 7.64 2.18 -16.23
C VAL A 374 6.89 1.83 -14.95
N HIS A 375 7.15 0.64 -14.43
CA HIS A 375 6.71 0.22 -13.11
C HIS A 375 7.92 -0.13 -12.26
N TYR A 376 7.89 0.27 -10.99
CA TYR A 376 9.01 0.12 -10.07
C TYR A 376 9.60 -1.31 -10.01
N PHE A 377 8.71 -2.32 -9.92
CA PHE A 377 9.14 -3.73 -9.81
C PHE A 377 9.60 -4.36 -11.13
N SER A 378 9.32 -3.71 -12.27
CA SER A 378 9.68 -4.24 -13.59
C SER A 378 10.72 -3.41 -14.32
N ALA A 379 11.29 -2.39 -13.69
CA ALA A 379 12.21 -1.45 -14.32
C ALA A 379 13.68 -1.93 -14.37
N GLY A 380 13.98 -3.18 -14.00
CA GLY A 380 15.34 -3.72 -14.05
C GLY A 380 16.35 -2.96 -13.19
N MET A 381 15.90 -2.32 -12.11
CA MET A 381 16.78 -1.51 -11.24
C MET A 381 17.83 -2.36 -10.52
N ALA A 382 17.55 -3.65 -10.27
CA ALA A 382 18.50 -4.56 -9.63
C ALA A 382 19.71 -4.85 -10.52
N GLU A 383 19.51 -4.91 -11.84
CA GLU A 383 20.52 -5.26 -12.83
C GLU A 383 21.46 -4.09 -13.14
N SER A 384 21.04 -2.83 -12.91
CA SER A 384 21.80 -1.64 -13.28
C SER A 384 22.31 -0.85 -12.08
N ALA A 385 23.60 -0.96 -11.77
CA ALA A 385 24.26 -0.14 -10.76
C ALA A 385 24.19 1.37 -11.10
N ALA A 386 24.24 1.72 -12.39
CA ALA A 386 24.13 3.11 -12.83
C ALA A 386 22.75 3.70 -12.53
N HIS A 387 21.66 2.96 -12.79
CA HIS A 387 20.30 3.40 -12.46
C HIS A 387 20.10 3.56 -10.94
N ARG A 388 20.66 2.63 -10.14
CA ARG A 388 20.62 2.76 -8.67
C ARG A 388 21.40 3.98 -8.16
N ALA A 389 22.55 4.29 -8.77
CA ALA A 389 23.31 5.49 -8.43
C ALA A 389 22.55 6.79 -8.77
N GLU A 390 21.85 6.81 -9.91
CA GLU A 390 21.00 7.93 -10.31
C GLU A 390 19.81 8.10 -9.34
N GLU A 391 19.16 7.00 -8.95
CA GLU A 391 18.11 7.01 -7.95
C GLU A 391 18.59 7.50 -6.58
N ALA A 392 19.75 6.99 -6.11
CA ALA A 392 20.34 7.42 -4.85
C ALA A 392 20.65 8.93 -4.84
N ARG A 393 21.14 9.47 -5.98
CA ARG A 393 21.35 10.91 -6.16
C ARG A 393 20.04 11.69 -6.11
N PHE A 394 18.99 11.23 -6.80
CA PHE A 394 17.67 11.88 -6.73
C PHE A 394 17.12 11.92 -5.30
N ILE A 395 17.25 10.80 -4.56
CA ILE A 395 16.79 10.71 -3.19
C ILE A 395 17.56 11.68 -2.28
N ALA A 396 18.88 11.74 -2.42
CA ALA A 396 19.74 12.57 -1.57
C ALA A 396 19.65 14.06 -1.91
N GLU A 397 19.60 14.39 -3.21
CA GLU A 397 19.74 15.74 -3.72
C GLU A 397 18.67 16.09 -4.79
N PRO A 398 17.36 16.01 -4.46
CA PRO A 398 16.30 16.23 -5.44
C PRO A 398 16.37 17.60 -6.13
N ALA A 399 16.79 18.63 -5.42
CA ALA A 399 16.96 19.98 -5.96
C ALA A 399 18.10 20.07 -6.99
N ALA A 400 19.16 19.28 -6.83
CA ALA A 400 20.23 19.20 -7.81
C ALA A 400 19.81 18.45 -9.08
N VAL A 401 18.87 17.49 -8.96
CA VAL A 401 18.35 16.69 -10.09
C VAL A 401 17.24 17.43 -10.84
N LEU A 402 16.27 17.99 -10.13
CA LEU A 402 15.07 18.61 -10.71
C LEU A 402 15.22 20.11 -10.95
N GLY A 403 16.22 20.72 -10.35
CA GLY A 403 16.43 22.17 -10.36
C GLY A 403 15.40 22.95 -9.54
N PRO A 404 15.64 24.26 -9.32
CA PRO A 404 14.71 25.09 -8.53
C PRO A 404 13.32 25.21 -9.13
N ALA A 405 13.19 25.16 -10.46
CA ALA A 405 11.90 25.23 -11.15
C ALA A 405 11.07 23.95 -10.92
N GLY A 406 11.69 22.77 -11.03
CA GLY A 406 11.03 21.49 -10.76
C GLY A 406 10.58 21.37 -9.31
N MET A 407 11.41 21.80 -8.34
CA MET A 407 11.02 21.79 -6.93
C MET A 407 9.82 22.71 -6.65
N ARG A 408 9.84 23.95 -7.17
CA ARG A 408 8.66 24.86 -7.03
C ARG A 408 7.41 24.30 -7.70
N ALA A 409 7.55 23.61 -8.84
CA ALA A 409 6.41 22.98 -9.49
C ALA A 409 5.80 21.86 -8.63
N LEU A 410 6.62 21.02 -7.98
CA LEU A 410 6.14 19.99 -7.03
C LEU A 410 5.46 20.61 -5.80
N GLU A 411 6.04 21.67 -5.21
CA GLU A 411 5.43 22.40 -4.10
C GLU A 411 4.07 23.00 -4.50
N ALA A 412 3.98 23.56 -5.71
CA ALA A 412 2.73 24.11 -6.24
C ALA A 412 1.67 23.02 -6.50
N ILE A 413 2.08 21.82 -6.94
CA ILE A 413 1.18 20.66 -7.05
C ILE A 413 0.61 20.30 -5.69
N VAL A 414 1.46 20.16 -4.66
CA VAL A 414 1.04 19.82 -3.29
C VAL A 414 0.06 20.86 -2.75
N ALA A 415 0.37 22.14 -2.89
CA ALA A 415 -0.50 23.25 -2.48
C ALA A 415 -1.84 23.21 -3.23
N ALA A 416 -1.83 22.97 -4.54
CA ALA A 416 -3.03 22.85 -5.34
C ALA A 416 -3.89 21.65 -4.94
N LEU A 417 -3.33 20.53 -4.54
CA LEU A 417 -4.06 19.33 -4.10
C LEU A 417 -4.64 19.48 -2.68
N GLY A 418 -3.98 20.23 -1.79
CA GLY A 418 -4.44 20.50 -0.43
C GLY A 418 -4.67 19.23 0.38
N LEU A 419 -3.77 18.24 0.25
CA LEU A 419 -3.76 17.00 1.01
C LEU A 419 -2.64 17.02 2.03
N ASP A 420 -2.88 16.46 3.21
CA ASP A 420 -1.86 16.33 4.25
C ASP A 420 -0.84 15.23 3.92
N TYR A 421 -1.30 14.16 3.24
CA TYR A 421 -0.47 13.06 2.71
C TYR A 421 -0.83 12.84 1.25
N VAL A 422 0.15 12.94 0.35
CA VAL A 422 -0.04 12.68 -1.09
C VAL A 422 1.23 12.14 -1.72
N GLY A 423 1.11 11.12 -2.56
CA GLY A 423 2.19 10.66 -3.44
C GLY A 423 2.01 11.23 -4.84
N ILE A 424 3.12 11.56 -5.50
CA ILE A 424 3.16 12.11 -6.86
C ILE A 424 4.13 11.28 -7.70
N ASP A 425 3.61 10.62 -8.74
CA ASP A 425 4.39 9.96 -9.78
C ASP A 425 4.51 10.91 -10.99
N PHE A 426 5.73 11.19 -11.42
CA PHE A 426 5.97 12.16 -12.48
C PHE A 426 7.22 11.82 -13.32
N ALA A 427 7.34 12.48 -14.46
CA ALA A 427 8.56 12.58 -15.24
C ALA A 427 8.94 14.04 -15.45
N VAL A 428 10.09 14.28 -16.06
CA VAL A 428 10.51 15.61 -16.52
C VAL A 428 10.59 15.57 -18.04
N ASP A 429 9.87 16.46 -18.71
CA ASP A 429 9.92 16.54 -20.18
C ASP A 429 11.15 17.33 -20.67
N ALA A 430 11.37 17.32 -22.01
CA ALA A 430 12.49 18.02 -22.61
C ALA A 430 12.52 19.54 -22.36
N ALA A 431 11.38 20.13 -21.98
CA ALA A 431 11.28 21.55 -21.59
C ALA A 431 11.54 21.77 -20.09
N GLY A 432 11.86 20.71 -19.32
CA GLY A 432 12.08 20.77 -17.88
C GLY A 432 10.80 20.87 -17.05
N ARG A 433 9.62 20.61 -17.65
CA ARG A 433 8.34 20.63 -16.91
C ARG A 433 8.09 19.28 -16.23
N ILE A 434 7.46 19.35 -15.08
CA ILE A 434 6.96 18.15 -14.35
C ILE A 434 5.73 17.62 -15.08
N VAL A 435 5.84 16.43 -15.67
CA VAL A 435 4.73 15.70 -16.29
C VAL A 435 4.11 14.78 -15.25
N VAL A 436 2.94 15.11 -14.74
CA VAL A 436 2.27 14.35 -13.69
C VAL A 436 1.57 13.14 -14.28
N PHE A 437 1.96 11.92 -13.89
CA PHE A 437 1.30 10.68 -14.27
C PHE A 437 0.18 10.31 -13.29
N GLU A 438 0.42 10.53 -12.01
CA GLU A 438 -0.51 10.23 -10.93
C GLU A 438 -0.18 11.07 -9.70
N ALA A 439 -1.22 11.56 -9.01
CA ALA A 439 -1.08 12.20 -7.72
C ALA A 439 -2.30 11.85 -6.87
N ASN A 440 -2.11 11.12 -5.76
CA ASN A 440 -3.21 10.66 -4.93
C ASN A 440 -2.75 10.32 -3.51
N ALA A 441 -3.75 10.11 -2.64
CA ALA A 441 -3.55 9.75 -1.25
C ALA A 441 -3.39 8.24 -1.02
N THR A 442 -3.35 7.39 -2.07
CA THR A 442 -3.23 5.93 -1.94
C THR A 442 -1.80 5.43 -2.04
N MET A 443 -0.85 6.28 -2.44
CA MET A 443 0.52 5.85 -2.67
C MET A 443 1.16 5.36 -1.39
N ALA A 444 1.44 4.07 -1.34
CA ALA A 444 2.08 3.42 -0.22
C ALA A 444 3.59 3.64 -0.24
N VAL A 445 4.18 3.64 0.95
CA VAL A 445 5.63 3.52 1.16
C VAL A 445 5.93 2.16 1.77
N TYR A 446 7.04 1.56 1.34
CA TYR A 446 7.49 0.26 1.82
C TYR A 446 8.98 0.33 2.11
N HIS A 447 9.41 -0.35 3.19
CA HIS A 447 10.83 -0.56 3.38
C HIS A 447 11.40 -1.38 2.21
N PRO A 448 12.59 -1.04 1.74
CA PRO A 448 13.24 -1.82 0.70
C PRO A 448 13.57 -3.22 1.20
N PRO A 449 13.79 -4.19 0.28
CA PRO A 449 14.37 -5.49 0.63
C PRO A 449 15.65 -5.32 1.46
N GLY A 450 15.95 -6.30 2.35
CA GLY A 450 17.07 -6.24 3.28
C GLY A 450 18.47 -6.33 2.64
N GLU A 451 18.58 -6.36 1.31
CA GLU A 451 19.85 -6.43 0.59
C GLU A 451 20.60 -5.10 0.64
N ALA A 452 21.92 -5.16 0.81
CA ALA A 452 22.77 -3.98 0.96
C ALA A 452 22.65 -2.98 -0.21
N MET A 453 22.37 -3.48 -1.43
CA MET A 453 22.20 -2.63 -2.62
C MET A 453 21.02 -1.67 -2.53
N TRP A 454 20.03 -1.93 -1.66
CA TRP A 454 18.85 -1.10 -1.45
C TRP A 454 18.89 -0.25 -0.18
N ALA A 455 19.98 -0.32 0.60
CA ALA A 455 20.09 0.34 1.90
C ALA A 455 19.84 1.87 1.83
N TYR A 456 20.20 2.52 0.72
CA TYR A 456 20.00 3.96 0.52
C TYR A 456 18.53 4.40 0.45
N ARG A 457 17.60 3.47 0.22
CA ARG A 457 16.14 3.74 0.18
C ARG A 457 15.49 3.74 1.56
N ARG A 458 16.12 3.16 2.58
CA ARG A 458 15.53 3.05 3.91
C ARG A 458 15.36 4.41 4.60
N PRO A 459 16.37 5.31 4.64
CA PRO A 459 16.25 6.59 5.31
C PRO A 459 15.09 7.47 4.82
N PRO A 460 14.82 7.64 3.50
CA PRO A 460 13.70 8.44 3.04
C PRO A 460 12.34 7.82 3.42
N ILE A 461 12.20 6.50 3.46
CA ILE A 461 10.98 5.84 3.91
C ILE A 461 10.77 6.06 5.42
N ASP A 462 11.81 5.89 6.23
CA ASP A 462 11.76 6.18 7.67
C ASP A 462 11.40 7.64 7.93
N ALA A 463 11.90 8.57 7.11
CA ALA A 463 11.58 9.99 7.19
C ALA A 463 10.09 10.27 6.88
N VAL A 464 9.50 9.62 5.87
CA VAL A 464 8.05 9.72 5.58
C VAL A 464 7.24 9.18 6.76
N ILE A 465 7.58 8.00 7.28
CA ILE A 465 6.88 7.38 8.42
C ILE A 465 6.96 8.30 9.64
N GLY A 466 8.15 8.81 9.95
CA GLY A 466 8.35 9.76 11.04
C GLY A 466 7.55 11.04 10.89
N ALA A 467 7.48 11.59 9.66
CA ALA A 467 6.70 12.78 9.36
C ALA A 467 5.19 12.55 9.53
N VAL A 468 4.66 11.41 9.08
CA VAL A 468 3.24 11.06 9.29
C VAL A 468 2.94 10.93 10.78
N ARG A 469 3.79 10.25 11.56
CA ARG A 469 3.62 10.11 13.02
C ARG A 469 3.65 11.47 13.72
N ALA A 470 4.58 12.34 13.35
CA ALA A 470 4.67 13.70 13.89
C ALA A 470 3.42 14.53 13.54
N MET A 471 2.92 14.43 12.32
CA MET A 471 1.69 15.08 11.87
C MET A 471 0.48 14.59 12.68
N VAL A 472 0.33 13.29 12.88
CA VAL A 472 -0.76 12.69 13.68
C VAL A 472 -0.72 13.25 15.11
N ALA A 473 0.45 13.25 15.76
CA ALA A 473 0.63 13.78 17.11
C ALA A 473 0.31 15.28 17.20
N ALA A 474 0.76 16.07 16.23
CA ALA A 474 0.49 17.51 16.17
C ALA A 474 -1.00 17.82 16.02
N ARG A 475 -1.72 17.09 15.13
CA ARG A 475 -3.18 17.27 14.94
C ARG A 475 -3.96 16.88 16.20
N ALA A 476 -3.57 15.80 16.88
CA ALA A 476 -4.19 15.36 18.14
C ALA A 476 -4.00 16.39 19.26
N SER A 477 -2.81 16.99 19.40
CA SER A 477 -2.50 17.98 20.42
C SER A 477 -3.23 19.31 20.24
N ALA A 478 -3.61 19.65 19.00
CA ALA A 478 -4.34 20.89 18.72
C ALA A 478 -5.76 20.93 19.34
N VAL A 479 -6.35 19.76 19.62
CA VAL A 479 -7.66 19.66 20.29
C VAL A 479 -7.56 19.94 21.78
N GLY A 480 -6.48 19.50 22.44
CA GLY A 480 -6.28 19.66 23.89
C GLY A 480 -5.97 21.10 24.31
N SER A 481 -5.57 22.00 23.39
CA SER A 481 -5.26 23.40 23.66
C SER A 481 -6.44 24.36 23.48
N SER A 482 -7.58 23.85 22.97
CA SER A 482 -8.81 24.64 22.68
C SER A 482 -9.96 24.34 23.66
N ALA A 483 -9.77 23.45 24.62
CA ALA A 483 -10.69 23.10 25.69
C ALA A 483 -10.18 23.67 27.03
#